data_f04edb768e13bf905f65fb4ccee76e82
#
_entry.id   f04edb768e13bf905f65fb4ccee76e82
#
_cell.length_a   1.000
_cell.length_b   1.000
_cell.length_c   1.000
_cell.angle_alpha   90.00
_cell.angle_beta   90.00
_cell.angle_gamma   90.00
#
_symmetry.space_group_name_H-M   'P 1'
#
loop_
_entity.id
_entity.type
_entity.pdbx_description
1 polymer ?
#
loop_
_entity_poly.entity_id
_entity_poly.type
_entity_poly.pdbx_seq_one_letter_code
_entity_poly.pdbx_strand_id
1 'polypeptide(L)'
;MPTTKYDFIVIGGGTAGLVVATRLSEDPNQRVLVLEAGGDLSKDPRVNTPALGPTLFGTDADWSFETEPQAGLTSCKANLNGRLLNIRQGKALGGSSAINAQVFVPPTNESLDTWETLGNEGWNSDTLLKYYAKTFTSPTVDESQRDILGIDGYALDKTSNGPLQLSYAGNQDHPIRKAWAEMFRSKGYDVSKDPFLGISAGAFSSLSSIDPTRKERSYATSAYYNPIKDRANLEILTNTTVEKVLFEASHYTKATGVQYRQKDHTEVVTASKEVILAAGAFQSPKLLELSGIGDKLLLERYSIEPIKDLPGVGENLHDHLACGIAQEPEVLEKAMKDCTIERKGLLTSMGVNTYAYLPLVESLSEPDRETIKKLLAQHRPSGNLPHEIRAGTYYELVEKMLLNPKEPSGAYLSVLGQQTPPVDPASDSPSGPVPGSFITIGAMLSQPISRGSVHIGSDNPFAAPIINPNYYSNEIDIEVHARHMLYLDVIAKSPPFSNLLKQPLVRRDPASNLTDVETAKRYLRTSVTSMEHFGGTCAMLPEEKGGVVNAKLKVYGVDNLRVVDASAIPLNSFANLQSTVYAFAERAADLIKQDYGLCSL
;
A
#
# COMPACT_ATOMS: atom_id res chain seq x y z
N MET A 1 36.92 -19.72 3.35
CA MET A 1 35.87 -20.74 3.33
C MET A 1 35.22 -20.70 1.95
N PRO A 2 34.78 -21.80 1.35
CA PRO A 2 34.07 -21.70 0.09
C PRO A 2 32.80 -20.87 0.34
N THR A 3 32.66 -19.75 -0.33
CA THR A 3 31.44 -18.92 -0.29
C THR A 3 30.29 -19.74 -0.86
N THR A 4 29.25 -19.98 -0.06
CA THR A 4 28.06 -20.68 -0.52
C THR A 4 27.46 -19.89 -1.69
N LYS A 5 27.31 -20.54 -2.84
CA LYS A 5 26.82 -19.90 -4.06
C LYS A 5 25.37 -20.24 -4.28
N TYR A 6 24.52 -19.20 -4.41
CA TYR A 6 23.11 -19.33 -4.81
C TYR A 6 22.94 -18.87 -6.26
N ASP A 7 21.84 -19.24 -6.90
CA ASP A 7 21.48 -18.69 -8.20
C ASP A 7 20.84 -17.33 -8.03
N PHE A 8 19.93 -17.22 -7.07
CA PHE A 8 19.24 -15.98 -6.75
C PHE A 8 19.36 -15.65 -5.26
N ILE A 9 19.59 -14.38 -4.97
CA ILE A 9 19.51 -13.81 -3.61
C ILE A 9 18.39 -12.79 -3.59
N VAL A 10 17.39 -13.01 -2.74
CA VAL A 10 16.26 -12.10 -2.52
C VAL A 10 16.47 -11.37 -1.21
N ILE A 11 16.56 -10.05 -1.26
CA ILE A 11 16.77 -9.18 -0.10
C ILE A 11 15.41 -8.68 0.39
N GLY A 12 14.95 -9.20 1.52
CA GLY A 12 13.63 -8.97 2.12
C GLY A 12 12.68 -10.15 1.90
N GLY A 13 12.31 -10.81 3.00
CA GLY A 13 11.28 -11.86 3.06
C GLY A 13 9.88 -11.28 3.26
N GLY A 14 9.58 -10.12 2.66
CA GLY A 14 8.30 -9.45 2.73
C GLY A 14 7.26 -9.97 1.74
N THR A 15 6.22 -9.18 1.51
CA THR A 15 5.09 -9.50 0.62
C THR A 15 5.57 -9.93 -0.77
N ALA A 16 6.39 -9.12 -1.43
CA ALA A 16 6.88 -9.41 -2.78
C ALA A 16 8.00 -10.45 -2.79
N GLY A 17 8.96 -10.35 -1.84
CA GLY A 17 10.12 -11.23 -1.82
C GLY A 17 9.77 -12.70 -1.64
N LEU A 18 8.78 -13.03 -0.79
CA LEU A 18 8.32 -14.41 -0.62
C LEU A 18 7.60 -14.96 -1.86
N VAL A 19 6.86 -14.11 -2.59
CA VAL A 19 6.27 -14.53 -3.88
C VAL A 19 7.38 -14.89 -4.86
N VAL A 20 8.34 -14.00 -5.08
CA VAL A 20 9.45 -14.22 -6.01
C VAL A 20 10.25 -15.47 -5.63
N ALA A 21 10.63 -15.61 -4.35
CA ALA A 21 11.40 -16.76 -3.87
C ALA A 21 10.63 -18.08 -4.06
N THR A 22 9.33 -18.07 -3.79
CA THR A 22 8.45 -19.24 -4.01
C THR A 22 8.43 -19.65 -5.47
N ARG A 23 8.27 -18.69 -6.38
CA ARG A 23 8.18 -18.95 -7.82
C ARG A 23 9.53 -19.37 -8.44
N LEU A 24 10.63 -18.77 -8.01
CA LEU A 24 11.96 -19.15 -8.50
C LEU A 24 12.39 -20.53 -8.00
N SER A 25 12.02 -20.91 -6.78
CA SER A 25 12.33 -22.22 -6.21
C SER A 25 11.43 -23.37 -6.73
N GLU A 26 10.49 -23.10 -7.63
CA GLU A 26 9.72 -24.13 -8.34
C GLU A 26 10.62 -25.01 -9.22
N ASP A 27 11.67 -24.44 -9.82
CA ASP A 27 12.70 -25.20 -10.49
C ASP A 27 13.72 -25.74 -9.45
N PRO A 28 13.79 -27.05 -9.21
CA PRO A 28 14.68 -27.63 -8.20
C PRO A 28 16.18 -27.43 -8.49
N ASN A 29 16.53 -27.03 -9.71
CA ASN A 29 17.91 -26.73 -10.10
C ASN A 29 18.32 -25.29 -9.73
N GLN A 30 17.39 -24.45 -9.29
CA GLN A 30 17.68 -23.08 -8.86
C GLN A 30 17.81 -23.01 -7.34
N ARG A 31 18.96 -22.62 -6.84
CA ARG A 31 19.18 -22.35 -5.40
C ARG A 31 18.82 -20.91 -5.08
N VAL A 32 17.83 -20.72 -4.21
CA VAL A 32 17.30 -19.41 -3.81
C VAL A 32 17.58 -19.17 -2.34
N LEU A 33 18.18 -18.01 -2.03
CA LEU A 33 18.37 -17.52 -0.68
C LEU A 33 17.49 -16.28 -0.45
N VAL A 34 16.79 -16.23 0.67
CA VAL A 34 16.09 -15.04 1.15
C VAL A 34 16.76 -14.54 2.42
N LEU A 35 17.03 -13.24 2.49
CA LEU A 35 17.59 -12.57 3.66
C LEU A 35 16.54 -11.62 4.24
N GLU A 36 16.06 -11.92 5.46
CA GLU A 36 15.01 -11.13 6.13
C GLU A 36 15.53 -10.53 7.44
N ALA A 37 15.35 -9.21 7.59
CA ALA A 37 15.83 -8.47 8.76
C ALA A 37 15.08 -8.82 10.05
N GLY A 38 13.80 -9.15 9.93
CA GLY A 38 12.95 -9.53 11.05
C GLY A 38 12.95 -11.03 11.36
N GLY A 39 12.24 -11.40 12.42
CA GLY A 39 12.07 -12.79 12.84
C GLY A 39 10.93 -13.50 12.13
N ASP A 40 10.86 -14.83 12.28
CA ASP A 40 9.68 -15.62 11.90
C ASP A 40 8.63 -15.54 13.01
N LEU A 41 7.56 -14.84 12.75
CA LEU A 41 6.40 -14.66 13.63
C LEU A 41 5.19 -15.52 13.21
N SER A 42 5.37 -16.55 12.38
CA SER A 42 4.28 -17.38 11.84
C SER A 42 3.46 -18.11 12.93
N LYS A 43 4.00 -18.25 14.14
CA LYS A 43 3.32 -18.83 15.29
C LYS A 43 2.84 -17.79 16.32
N ASP A 44 3.10 -16.51 16.09
CA ASP A 44 2.67 -15.45 17.02
C ASP A 44 1.14 -15.22 16.87
N PRO A 45 0.37 -15.35 17.97
CA PRO A 45 -1.07 -15.14 17.92
C PRO A 45 -1.45 -13.71 17.53
N ARG A 46 -0.58 -12.71 17.73
CA ARG A 46 -0.81 -11.32 17.33
C ARG A 46 -0.79 -11.16 15.80
N VAL A 47 -0.01 -11.98 15.09
CA VAL A 47 -0.02 -12.05 13.62
C VAL A 47 -1.25 -12.81 13.13
N ASN A 48 -1.52 -13.97 13.73
CA ASN A 48 -2.54 -14.89 13.24
C ASN A 48 -3.97 -14.43 13.55
N THR A 49 -4.19 -13.77 14.70
CA THR A 49 -5.52 -13.25 15.08
C THR A 49 -5.72 -11.86 14.45
N PRO A 50 -6.66 -11.69 13.51
CA PRO A 50 -6.79 -10.47 12.72
C PRO A 50 -6.83 -9.18 13.53
N ALA A 51 -7.66 -9.09 14.55
CA ALA A 51 -7.81 -7.86 15.36
C ALA A 51 -6.62 -7.56 16.28
N LEU A 52 -5.70 -8.48 16.48
CA LEU A 52 -4.51 -8.27 17.33
C LEU A 52 -3.34 -7.63 16.57
N GLY A 53 -3.42 -7.49 15.24
CA GLY A 53 -2.38 -6.85 14.42
C GLY A 53 -1.85 -5.53 14.98
N PRO A 54 -2.69 -4.58 15.43
CA PRO A 54 -2.23 -3.32 16.02
C PRO A 54 -1.33 -3.45 17.26
N THR A 55 -1.38 -4.58 17.96
CA THR A 55 -0.50 -4.82 19.12
C THR A 55 0.95 -5.14 18.73
N LEU A 56 1.23 -5.31 17.44
CA LEU A 56 2.58 -5.46 16.87
C LEU A 56 3.25 -4.11 16.58
N PHE A 57 2.48 -3.03 16.53
CA PHE A 57 3.02 -1.70 16.23
C PHE A 57 3.94 -1.22 17.35
N GLY A 58 5.08 -0.63 16.97
CA GLY A 58 6.10 -0.19 17.92
C GLY A 58 6.87 -1.32 18.61
N THR A 59 6.73 -2.57 18.16
CA THR A 59 7.51 -3.72 18.64
C THR A 59 8.64 -4.09 17.66
N ASP A 60 9.42 -5.12 17.97
CA ASP A 60 10.47 -5.64 17.07
C ASP A 60 9.94 -6.14 15.72
N ALA A 61 8.63 -6.35 15.58
CA ALA A 61 7.94 -6.70 14.34
C ALA A 61 7.67 -5.51 13.41
N ASP A 62 7.99 -4.30 13.86
CA ASP A 62 7.75 -3.04 13.17
C ASP A 62 9.05 -2.23 13.07
N TRP A 63 9.37 -1.70 11.89
CA TRP A 63 10.51 -0.80 11.73
C TRP A 63 10.31 0.52 12.49
N SER A 64 9.07 0.90 12.76
CA SER A 64 8.68 2.11 13.52
C SER A 64 9.38 3.37 13.03
N PHE A 65 9.28 3.64 11.73
CA PHE A 65 9.86 4.83 11.13
C PHE A 65 9.09 6.09 11.53
N GLU A 66 9.78 7.23 11.44
CA GLU A 66 9.19 8.55 11.61
C GLU A 66 9.49 9.41 10.39
N THR A 67 8.54 10.25 9.98
CA THR A 67 8.76 11.19 8.87
C THR A 67 9.53 12.41 9.33
N GLU A 68 10.13 13.14 8.38
CA GLU A 68 10.47 14.55 8.58
C GLU A 68 9.21 15.35 8.96
N PRO A 69 9.37 16.46 9.71
CA PRO A 69 8.26 17.36 10.00
C PRO A 69 7.58 17.83 8.72
N GLN A 70 6.28 17.64 8.60
CA GLN A 70 5.51 18.04 7.42
C GLN A 70 5.24 19.55 7.45
N ALA A 71 6.31 20.33 7.24
CA ALA A 71 6.30 21.78 7.17
C ALA A 71 6.24 22.25 5.72
N GLY A 72 5.34 23.17 5.40
CA GLY A 72 5.29 23.74 4.05
C GLY A 72 6.55 24.55 3.70
N LEU A 73 6.95 24.52 2.44
CA LEU A 73 8.12 25.26 1.91
C LEU A 73 7.99 26.79 2.00
N THR A 74 6.81 27.31 2.28
CA THR A 74 6.57 28.74 2.46
C THR A 74 5.97 28.99 3.84
N SER A 75 6.46 30.01 4.51
CA SER A 75 6.15 30.43 5.89
C SER A 75 4.65 30.67 6.22
N CYS A 76 3.75 30.48 5.26
CA CYS A 76 2.32 30.79 5.41
C CYS A 76 1.40 29.57 5.35
N LYS A 77 1.89 28.37 4.97
CA LYS A 77 1.05 27.15 4.82
C LYS A 77 1.86 25.92 5.25
N ALA A 78 1.83 25.60 6.53
CA ALA A 78 2.32 24.30 7.00
C ALA A 78 1.40 23.19 6.47
N ASN A 79 1.96 22.17 5.76
CA ASN A 79 1.19 21.11 5.10
C ASN A 79 0.33 20.34 6.10
N LEU A 80 0.94 19.83 7.18
CA LEU A 80 0.26 19.17 8.30
C LEU A 80 0.60 19.86 9.63
N ASN A 81 0.65 21.17 9.68
CA ASN A 81 1.01 21.94 10.87
C ASN A 81 2.35 21.52 11.50
N GLY A 82 3.30 21.04 10.69
CA GLY A 82 4.60 20.56 11.16
C GLY A 82 4.57 19.18 11.85
N ARG A 83 3.47 18.44 11.77
CA ARG A 83 3.36 17.12 12.40
C ARG A 83 4.39 16.14 11.87
N LEU A 84 4.96 15.38 12.78
CA LEU A 84 5.67 14.13 12.51
C LEU A 84 4.64 13.00 12.44
N LEU A 85 4.81 12.07 11.52
CA LEU A 85 3.95 10.88 11.44
C LEU A 85 4.79 9.64 11.75
N ASN A 86 4.30 8.84 12.68
CA ASN A 86 4.83 7.50 12.91
C ASN A 86 4.35 6.58 11.78
N ILE A 87 5.28 5.92 11.11
CA ILE A 87 5.03 5.05 9.98
C ILE A 87 5.38 3.61 10.34
N ARG A 88 4.45 2.72 10.07
CA ARG A 88 4.57 1.30 10.36
C ARG A 88 4.98 0.56 9.11
N GLN A 89 6.03 -0.24 9.23
CA GLN A 89 6.48 -1.15 8.18
C GLN A 89 6.88 -2.48 8.82
N GLY A 90 6.38 -3.59 8.30
CA GLY A 90 6.65 -4.90 8.87
C GLY A 90 8.13 -5.27 8.83
N LYS A 91 8.66 -5.67 9.98
CA LYS A 91 10.01 -6.23 10.18
C LYS A 91 9.87 -7.67 10.67
N ALA A 92 9.44 -8.52 9.78
CA ALA A 92 9.17 -9.93 10.05
C ALA A 92 9.10 -10.72 8.75
N LEU A 93 9.23 -12.02 8.81
CA LEU A 93 8.93 -12.88 7.67
C LEU A 93 7.46 -12.68 7.24
N GLY A 94 7.26 -12.29 5.98
CA GLY A 94 5.99 -11.79 5.45
C GLY A 94 5.91 -10.27 5.35
N GLY A 95 6.87 -9.53 5.93
CA GLY A 95 6.95 -8.06 5.87
C GLY A 95 5.66 -7.39 6.34
N SER A 96 5.26 -6.31 5.66
CA SER A 96 4.05 -5.56 6.00
C SER A 96 2.75 -6.37 5.88
N SER A 97 2.73 -7.49 5.12
CA SER A 97 1.56 -8.38 5.09
C SER A 97 1.31 -9.11 6.42
N ALA A 98 2.33 -9.21 7.29
CA ALA A 98 2.20 -9.80 8.63
C ALA A 98 1.52 -8.86 9.64
N ILE A 99 1.57 -7.53 9.43
CA ILE A 99 1.08 -6.54 10.40
C ILE A 99 -0.03 -5.63 9.89
N ASN A 100 -0.35 -5.65 8.59
CA ASN A 100 -1.34 -4.78 7.96
C ASN A 100 -2.79 -5.07 8.40
N ALA A 101 -3.72 -4.22 7.95
CA ALA A 101 -5.15 -4.36 8.25
C ALA A 101 -5.89 -5.42 7.38
N GLN A 102 -5.19 -6.24 6.60
CA GLN A 102 -5.71 -7.35 5.79
C GLN A 102 -6.71 -6.96 4.69
N VAL A 103 -6.94 -5.69 4.46
CA VAL A 103 -7.85 -5.24 3.41
C VAL A 103 -7.34 -5.68 2.04
N PHE A 104 -8.18 -6.40 1.30
CA PHE A 104 -7.83 -6.93 -0.02
C PHE A 104 -8.85 -6.46 -1.05
N VAL A 105 -8.53 -5.41 -1.76
CA VAL A 105 -9.40 -4.75 -2.73
C VAL A 105 -8.67 -4.57 -4.06
N PRO A 106 -9.38 -4.61 -5.19
CA PRO A 106 -8.76 -4.44 -6.51
C PRO A 106 -8.51 -2.96 -6.82
N PRO A 107 -7.56 -2.66 -7.70
CA PRO A 107 -7.47 -1.37 -8.37
C PRO A 107 -8.57 -1.21 -9.44
N THR A 108 -8.70 0.01 -9.98
CA THR A 108 -9.44 0.21 -11.22
C THR A 108 -8.58 -0.18 -12.43
N ASN A 109 -9.22 -0.57 -13.54
CA ASN A 109 -8.48 -0.90 -14.77
C ASN A 109 -7.66 0.28 -15.25
N GLU A 110 -8.24 1.47 -15.25
CA GLU A 110 -7.60 2.71 -15.68
C GLU A 110 -6.34 3.00 -14.84
N SER A 111 -6.37 2.74 -13.54
CA SER A 111 -5.17 2.94 -12.70
C SER A 111 -4.03 2.00 -13.07
N LEU A 112 -4.33 0.80 -13.54
CA LEU A 112 -3.32 -0.14 -14.06
C LEU A 112 -2.82 0.27 -15.45
N ASP A 113 -3.71 0.74 -16.32
CA ASP A 113 -3.36 1.17 -17.67
C ASP A 113 -2.49 2.43 -17.68
N THR A 114 -2.51 3.23 -16.61
CA THR A 114 -1.57 4.34 -16.44
C THR A 114 -0.11 3.89 -16.40
N TRP A 115 0.19 2.68 -15.96
CA TRP A 115 1.57 2.19 -15.90
C TRP A 115 2.17 2.01 -17.32
N GLU A 116 1.37 1.51 -18.26
CA GLU A 116 1.79 1.44 -19.66
C GLU A 116 1.88 2.83 -20.29
N THR A 117 0.93 3.72 -19.99
CA THR A 117 0.97 5.13 -20.43
C THR A 117 2.22 5.86 -19.93
N LEU A 118 2.74 5.52 -18.75
CA LEU A 118 3.99 6.04 -18.21
C LEU A 118 5.24 5.58 -18.99
N GLY A 119 5.11 4.55 -19.85
CA GLY A 119 6.16 4.02 -20.70
C GLY A 119 6.58 2.57 -20.38
N ASN A 120 5.80 1.85 -19.59
CA ASN A 120 6.10 0.47 -19.20
C ASN A 120 5.29 -0.52 -20.03
N GLU A 121 5.77 -0.85 -21.21
CA GLU A 121 5.12 -1.76 -22.14
C GLU A 121 4.67 -3.07 -21.48
N GLY A 122 3.42 -3.45 -21.71
CA GLY A 122 2.79 -4.66 -21.20
C GLY A 122 2.36 -4.57 -19.72
N TRP A 123 2.63 -3.50 -18.98
CA TRP A 123 2.12 -3.27 -17.63
C TRP A 123 0.77 -2.56 -17.68
N ASN A 124 -0.27 -3.28 -18.07
CA ASN A 124 -1.64 -2.80 -18.24
C ASN A 124 -2.64 -3.74 -17.54
N SER A 125 -3.90 -3.35 -17.51
CA SER A 125 -4.98 -4.10 -16.87
C SER A 125 -5.16 -5.50 -17.47
N ASP A 126 -5.14 -5.64 -18.79
CA ASP A 126 -5.31 -6.94 -19.50
C ASP A 126 -4.26 -7.97 -19.08
N THR A 127 -3.07 -7.51 -18.81
CA THR A 127 -1.97 -8.36 -18.33
C THR A 127 -2.07 -8.60 -16.83
N LEU A 128 -2.21 -7.54 -16.04
CA LEU A 128 -2.12 -7.61 -14.59
C LEU A 128 -3.29 -8.34 -13.94
N LEU A 129 -4.51 -8.24 -14.47
CA LEU A 129 -5.67 -8.95 -13.92
C LEU A 129 -5.46 -10.47 -13.86
N LYS A 130 -4.70 -11.05 -14.80
CA LYS A 130 -4.31 -12.48 -14.79
C LYS A 130 -3.43 -12.80 -13.59
N TYR A 131 -2.53 -11.87 -13.24
CA TYR A 131 -1.67 -12.02 -12.07
C TYR A 131 -2.42 -11.78 -10.76
N TYR A 132 -3.41 -10.89 -10.74
CA TYR A 132 -4.30 -10.78 -9.57
C TYR A 132 -5.03 -12.10 -9.32
N ALA A 133 -5.66 -12.69 -10.34
CA ALA A 133 -6.36 -13.97 -10.22
C ALA A 133 -5.43 -15.12 -9.75
N LYS A 134 -4.13 -15.06 -10.10
CA LYS A 134 -3.11 -16.02 -9.68
C LYS A 134 -2.73 -15.92 -8.19
N THR A 135 -3.05 -14.80 -7.52
CA THR A 135 -2.59 -14.56 -6.13
C THR A 135 -3.52 -15.13 -5.07
N PHE A 136 -4.82 -15.22 -5.32
CA PHE A 136 -5.80 -15.52 -4.27
C PHE A 136 -6.84 -16.56 -4.68
N THR A 137 -7.48 -17.16 -3.69
CA THR A 137 -8.68 -17.97 -3.86
C THR A 137 -9.90 -17.16 -3.45
N SER A 138 -10.86 -17.00 -4.37
CA SER A 138 -12.13 -16.33 -4.10
C SER A 138 -12.95 -17.07 -3.06
N PRO A 139 -13.62 -16.36 -2.13
CA PRO A 139 -14.46 -17.00 -1.12
C PRO A 139 -15.70 -17.62 -1.74
N THR A 140 -16.09 -18.79 -1.25
CA THR A 140 -17.41 -19.36 -1.49
C THR A 140 -18.38 -18.71 -0.51
N VAL A 141 -19.51 -18.20 -1.02
CA VAL A 141 -20.56 -17.55 -0.23
C VAL A 141 -21.88 -18.29 -0.45
N ASP A 142 -22.51 -18.68 0.65
CA ASP A 142 -23.82 -19.31 0.60
C ASP A 142 -24.89 -18.30 0.13
N GLU A 143 -25.90 -18.78 -0.61
CA GLU A 143 -26.95 -17.93 -1.16
C GLU A 143 -27.69 -17.13 -0.06
N SER A 144 -27.87 -17.74 1.11
CA SER A 144 -28.51 -17.09 2.26
C SER A 144 -27.71 -15.91 2.86
N GLN A 145 -26.40 -15.85 2.58
CA GLN A 145 -25.53 -14.79 3.09
C GLN A 145 -25.34 -13.63 2.10
N ARG A 146 -25.69 -13.83 0.83
CA ARG A 146 -25.42 -12.85 -0.24
C ARG A 146 -26.13 -11.53 0.02
N ASP A 147 -27.39 -11.56 0.46
CA ASP A 147 -28.18 -10.36 0.76
C ASP A 147 -27.54 -9.53 1.88
N ILE A 148 -27.18 -10.16 3.01
CA ILE A 148 -26.60 -9.43 4.14
C ILE A 148 -25.19 -8.89 3.85
N LEU A 149 -24.46 -9.58 2.97
CA LEU A 149 -23.16 -9.12 2.49
C LEU A 149 -23.27 -8.01 1.43
N GLY A 150 -24.46 -7.72 0.92
CA GLY A 150 -24.70 -6.72 -0.12
C GLY A 150 -24.11 -7.12 -1.48
N ILE A 151 -24.01 -8.43 -1.74
CA ILE A 151 -23.44 -8.99 -2.97
C ILE A 151 -24.46 -9.78 -3.80
N ASP A 152 -25.74 -9.50 -3.62
CA ASP A 152 -26.79 -10.05 -4.45
C ASP A 152 -26.58 -9.66 -5.91
N GLY A 153 -26.61 -10.67 -6.78
CA GLY A 153 -26.37 -10.47 -8.20
C GLY A 153 -24.90 -10.39 -8.63
N TYR A 154 -23.93 -10.45 -7.69
CA TYR A 154 -22.52 -10.55 -8.07
C TYR A 154 -22.25 -11.84 -8.83
N ALA A 155 -21.70 -11.70 -10.04
CA ALA A 155 -20.99 -12.80 -10.69
C ALA A 155 -19.60 -12.91 -10.02
N LEU A 156 -19.49 -13.73 -8.97
CA LEU A 156 -18.19 -13.96 -8.32
C LEU A 156 -17.24 -14.63 -9.31
N ASP A 157 -16.01 -14.11 -9.37
CA ASP A 157 -14.94 -14.80 -10.09
C ASP A 157 -14.64 -16.14 -9.42
N LYS A 158 -14.85 -17.23 -10.15
CA LYS A 158 -14.55 -18.60 -9.71
C LYS A 158 -13.23 -19.13 -10.28
N THR A 159 -12.52 -18.34 -11.06
CA THR A 159 -11.29 -18.75 -11.75
C THR A 159 -10.04 -18.57 -10.91
N SER A 160 -10.09 -17.69 -9.90
CA SER A 160 -8.96 -17.45 -9.01
C SER A 160 -8.77 -18.62 -8.03
N ASN A 161 -7.58 -19.20 -8.05
CA ASN A 161 -7.17 -20.35 -7.23
C ASN A 161 -5.77 -20.19 -6.63
N GLY A 162 -5.36 -18.95 -6.40
CA GLY A 162 -4.07 -18.62 -5.83
C GLY A 162 -3.93 -18.93 -4.34
N PRO A 163 -2.73 -18.79 -3.79
CA PRO A 163 -2.42 -19.28 -2.44
C PRO A 163 -3.06 -18.46 -1.30
N LEU A 164 -3.32 -17.17 -1.51
CA LEU A 164 -3.97 -16.34 -0.49
C LEU A 164 -5.45 -16.74 -0.32
N GLN A 165 -5.86 -16.97 0.91
CA GLN A 165 -7.25 -17.22 1.25
C GLN A 165 -7.95 -15.91 1.59
N LEU A 166 -9.06 -15.62 0.93
CA LEU A 166 -9.84 -14.41 1.16
C LEU A 166 -11.20 -14.75 1.75
N SER A 167 -11.76 -13.82 2.52
CA SER A 167 -13.12 -13.92 3.05
C SER A 167 -13.76 -12.55 3.26
N TYR A 168 -15.10 -12.53 3.33
CA TYR A 168 -15.86 -11.41 3.89
C TYR A 168 -15.79 -11.51 5.41
N ALA A 169 -14.69 -11.01 5.99
CA ALA A 169 -14.40 -11.16 7.41
C ALA A 169 -15.26 -10.24 8.30
N GLY A 170 -15.25 -10.52 9.60
CA GLY A 170 -15.96 -9.75 10.61
C GLY A 170 -17.35 -10.30 10.93
N ASN A 171 -18.17 -9.46 11.56
CA ASN A 171 -19.55 -9.85 11.91
C ASN A 171 -20.41 -9.85 10.65
N GLN A 172 -20.67 -11.03 10.12
CA GLN A 172 -21.49 -11.23 8.91
C GLN A 172 -22.98 -10.91 9.15
N ASP A 173 -23.45 -10.91 10.39
CA ASP A 173 -24.82 -10.58 10.73
C ASP A 173 -25.07 -9.06 10.87
N HIS A 174 -24.01 -8.25 10.81
CA HIS A 174 -24.14 -6.80 10.93
C HIS A 174 -24.61 -6.18 9.61
N PRO A 175 -25.67 -5.36 9.61
CA PRO A 175 -26.30 -4.86 8.39
C PRO A 175 -25.47 -3.80 7.62
N ILE A 176 -24.28 -3.45 8.07
CA ILE A 176 -23.48 -2.35 7.50
C ILE A 176 -23.17 -2.55 6.02
N ARG A 177 -22.88 -3.78 5.59
CA ARG A 177 -22.53 -4.10 4.19
C ARG A 177 -23.74 -3.92 3.29
N LYS A 178 -24.89 -4.49 3.70
CA LYS A 178 -26.16 -4.34 2.99
C LYS A 178 -26.59 -2.88 2.92
N ALA A 179 -26.59 -2.19 4.06
CA ALA A 179 -26.98 -0.79 4.13
C ALA A 179 -26.10 0.12 3.26
N TRP A 180 -24.78 -0.16 3.19
CA TRP A 180 -23.85 0.53 2.31
C TRP A 180 -24.18 0.31 0.84
N ALA A 181 -24.33 -0.95 0.42
CA ALA A 181 -24.66 -1.30 -0.96
C ALA A 181 -26.00 -0.68 -1.41
N GLU A 182 -27.05 -0.81 -0.58
CA GLU A 182 -28.39 -0.26 -0.88
C GLU A 182 -28.37 1.27 -0.97
N MET A 183 -27.64 1.94 -0.07
CA MET A 183 -27.50 3.40 -0.08
C MET A 183 -26.84 3.87 -1.38
N PHE A 184 -25.74 3.25 -1.81
CA PHE A 184 -25.07 3.63 -3.05
C PHE A 184 -25.89 3.26 -4.29
N ARG A 185 -26.58 2.12 -4.28
CA ARG A 185 -27.54 1.75 -5.34
C ARG A 185 -28.65 2.80 -5.49
N SER A 186 -29.18 3.32 -4.38
CA SER A 186 -30.22 4.37 -4.40
C SER A 186 -29.72 5.70 -4.99
N LYS A 187 -28.40 5.91 -5.02
CA LYS A 187 -27.75 7.06 -5.64
C LYS A 187 -27.32 6.81 -7.10
N GLY A 188 -27.64 5.64 -7.67
CA GLY A 188 -27.33 5.30 -9.05
C GLY A 188 -25.94 4.70 -9.30
N TYR A 189 -25.18 4.39 -8.26
CA TYR A 189 -23.88 3.72 -8.41
C TYR A 189 -24.02 2.21 -8.63
N ASP A 190 -23.10 1.65 -9.43
CA ASP A 190 -23.04 0.20 -9.63
C ASP A 190 -22.59 -0.49 -8.34
N VAL A 191 -23.34 -1.50 -7.95
CA VAL A 191 -23.05 -2.36 -6.78
C VAL A 191 -23.25 -3.84 -7.13
N SER A 192 -23.27 -4.19 -8.42
CA SER A 192 -23.71 -5.51 -8.92
C SER A 192 -22.56 -6.40 -9.40
N LYS A 193 -21.31 -5.92 -9.40
CA LYS A 193 -20.16 -6.65 -9.93
C LYS A 193 -19.19 -7.04 -8.83
N ASP A 194 -18.58 -8.22 -9.01
CA ASP A 194 -17.36 -8.54 -8.29
C ASP A 194 -16.30 -7.51 -8.65
N PRO A 195 -15.77 -6.81 -7.65
CA PRO A 195 -14.78 -5.75 -7.92
C PRO A 195 -13.52 -6.26 -8.64
N PHE A 196 -13.13 -7.54 -8.47
CA PHE A 196 -11.99 -8.14 -9.16
C PHE A 196 -12.24 -8.47 -10.65
N LEU A 197 -13.47 -8.32 -11.13
CA LEU A 197 -13.79 -8.42 -12.56
C LEU A 197 -13.70 -7.06 -13.30
N GLY A 198 -13.14 -6.06 -12.66
CA GLY A 198 -12.97 -4.71 -13.19
C GLY A 198 -14.08 -3.76 -12.69
N ILE A 199 -13.73 -2.91 -11.74
CA ILE A 199 -14.58 -1.83 -11.24
C ILE A 199 -14.07 -0.50 -11.74
N SER A 200 -14.99 0.41 -12.05
CA SER A 200 -14.75 1.84 -12.16
C SER A 200 -15.34 2.57 -10.93
N ALA A 201 -16.26 3.50 -11.11
CA ALA A 201 -17.02 4.07 -10.00
C ALA A 201 -18.09 3.08 -9.51
N GLY A 202 -18.21 2.93 -8.18
CA GLY A 202 -19.20 2.02 -7.59
C GLY A 202 -18.88 1.67 -6.15
N ALA A 203 -19.76 0.87 -5.53
CA ALA A 203 -19.60 0.45 -4.14
C ALA A 203 -19.65 -1.08 -4.02
N PHE A 204 -18.91 -1.62 -3.05
CA PHE A 204 -18.80 -3.06 -2.85
C PHE A 204 -18.45 -3.43 -1.40
N SER A 205 -18.73 -4.66 -1.03
CA SER A 205 -18.24 -5.25 0.21
C SER A 205 -16.78 -5.65 0.07
N SER A 206 -15.93 -5.19 0.99
CA SER A 206 -14.50 -5.49 0.93
C SER A 206 -14.20 -6.92 1.33
N LEU A 207 -13.23 -7.52 0.63
CA LEU A 207 -12.59 -8.76 1.03
C LEU A 207 -11.43 -8.45 1.99
N SER A 208 -11.11 -9.45 2.80
CA SER A 208 -9.94 -9.44 3.68
C SER A 208 -9.09 -10.68 3.43
N SER A 209 -7.78 -10.52 3.52
CA SER A 209 -6.83 -11.64 3.46
C SER A 209 -6.86 -12.43 4.77
N ILE A 210 -7.95 -13.16 4.96
CA ILE A 210 -8.26 -13.98 6.14
C ILE A 210 -8.82 -15.32 5.65
N ASP A 211 -8.22 -16.39 6.14
CA ASP A 211 -8.66 -17.76 5.85
C ASP A 211 -10.10 -17.98 6.37
N PRO A 212 -11.06 -18.33 5.50
CA PRO A 212 -12.45 -18.48 5.88
C PRO A 212 -12.71 -19.62 6.87
N THR A 213 -11.84 -20.62 6.91
CA THR A 213 -11.96 -21.80 7.77
C THR A 213 -11.28 -21.59 9.12
N ARG A 214 -10.00 -21.19 9.11
CA ARG A 214 -9.21 -21.00 10.33
C ARG A 214 -9.49 -19.69 11.03
N LYS A 215 -10.06 -18.70 10.32
CA LYS A 215 -10.26 -17.32 10.79
C LYS A 215 -8.95 -16.64 11.19
N GLU A 216 -7.89 -16.99 10.52
CA GLU A 216 -6.53 -16.50 10.71
C GLU A 216 -6.10 -15.64 9.52
N ARG A 217 -5.15 -14.74 9.75
CA ARG A 217 -4.51 -13.95 8.70
C ARG A 217 -3.96 -14.85 7.60
N SER A 218 -4.32 -14.58 6.35
CA SER A 218 -3.68 -15.15 5.16
C SER A 218 -2.71 -14.12 4.59
N TYR A 219 -1.41 -14.41 4.59
CA TYR A 219 -0.36 -13.45 4.25
C TYR A 219 0.83 -14.16 3.59
N ALA A 220 1.84 -13.41 3.17
CA ALA A 220 2.92 -13.97 2.37
C ALA A 220 3.58 -15.21 3.00
N THR A 221 3.79 -15.24 4.31
CA THR A 221 4.38 -16.43 4.97
C THR A 221 3.42 -17.61 4.97
N SER A 222 2.15 -17.41 5.37
CA SER A 222 1.19 -18.52 5.45
C SER A 222 0.78 -19.05 4.08
N ALA A 223 0.71 -18.17 3.06
CA ALA A 223 0.23 -18.51 1.73
C ALA A 223 1.34 -19.01 0.79
N TYR A 224 2.49 -18.37 0.78
CA TYR A 224 3.56 -18.69 -0.17
C TYR A 224 4.68 -19.52 0.45
N TYR A 225 5.16 -19.19 1.64
CA TYR A 225 6.31 -19.87 2.23
C TYR A 225 5.97 -21.17 2.95
N ASN A 226 5.00 -21.15 3.87
CA ASN A 226 4.69 -22.33 4.71
C ASN A 226 4.39 -23.60 3.91
N PRO A 227 3.67 -23.56 2.76
CA PRO A 227 3.43 -24.76 1.96
C PRO A 227 4.69 -25.37 1.34
N ILE A 228 5.78 -24.62 1.24
CA ILE A 228 6.99 -25.01 0.52
C ILE A 228 8.26 -24.94 1.38
N LYS A 229 8.13 -24.69 2.67
CA LYS A 229 9.25 -24.48 3.60
C LYS A 229 10.29 -25.62 3.63
N ASP A 230 9.89 -26.82 3.22
CA ASP A 230 10.74 -28.01 3.19
C ASP A 230 11.43 -28.22 1.82
N ARG A 231 11.32 -27.26 0.88
CA ARG A 231 12.07 -27.32 -0.39
C ARG A 231 13.57 -27.22 -0.13
N ALA A 232 14.33 -28.18 -0.60
CA ALA A 232 15.77 -28.28 -0.37
C ALA A 232 16.59 -27.17 -1.08
N ASN A 233 16.01 -26.52 -2.10
CA ASN A 233 16.63 -25.48 -2.90
C ASN A 233 16.20 -24.05 -2.51
N LEU A 234 15.42 -23.89 -1.42
CA LEU A 234 15.04 -22.59 -0.85
C LEU A 234 15.56 -22.50 0.58
N GLU A 235 16.36 -21.47 0.84
CA GLU A 235 16.86 -21.16 2.19
C GLU A 235 16.41 -19.76 2.59
N ILE A 236 15.96 -19.59 3.84
CA ILE A 236 15.57 -18.29 4.40
C ILE A 236 16.37 -18.05 5.68
N LEU A 237 17.11 -16.95 5.72
CA LEU A 237 17.79 -16.48 6.92
C LEU A 237 17.03 -15.30 7.49
N THR A 238 16.42 -15.49 8.65
CA THR A 238 15.76 -14.43 9.43
C THR A 238 16.71 -13.76 10.41
N ASN A 239 16.33 -12.60 10.94
CA ASN A 239 17.18 -11.76 11.79
C ASN A 239 18.53 -11.45 11.11
N THR A 240 18.48 -11.21 9.81
CA THR A 240 19.64 -11.01 8.93
C THR A 240 19.47 -9.72 8.15
N THR A 241 20.26 -8.71 8.48
CA THR A 241 20.19 -7.39 7.85
C THR A 241 21.22 -7.28 6.73
N VAL A 242 20.79 -7.05 5.50
CA VAL A 242 21.69 -6.75 4.38
C VAL A 242 22.25 -5.34 4.54
N GLU A 243 23.55 -5.21 4.43
CA GLU A 243 24.26 -3.93 4.57
C GLU A 243 24.45 -3.25 3.21
N LYS A 244 24.79 -4.02 2.17
CA LYS A 244 24.95 -3.52 0.79
C LYS A 244 25.02 -4.66 -0.24
N VAL A 245 24.76 -4.31 -1.50
CA VAL A 245 25.04 -5.14 -2.68
C VAL A 245 26.52 -5.05 -3.03
N LEU A 246 27.10 -6.15 -3.50
CA LEU A 246 28.50 -6.24 -3.90
C LEU A 246 28.62 -6.37 -5.43
N PHE A 247 29.64 -5.73 -5.98
CA PHE A 247 29.88 -5.68 -7.42
C PHE A 247 31.20 -6.34 -7.80
N GLU A 248 31.32 -6.73 -9.06
CA GLU A 248 32.53 -7.34 -9.60
C GLU A 248 33.65 -6.28 -9.73
N ALA A 249 34.84 -6.55 -9.20
CA ALA A 249 35.96 -5.59 -9.20
C ALA A 249 36.45 -5.19 -10.60
N SER A 250 36.26 -6.09 -11.60
CA SER A 250 36.64 -5.83 -13.01
C SER A 250 35.48 -5.20 -13.82
N HIS A 251 34.26 -5.23 -13.29
CA HIS A 251 33.03 -4.76 -13.92
C HIS A 251 32.11 -4.16 -12.85
N TYR A 252 32.44 -2.96 -12.41
CA TYR A 252 31.82 -2.27 -11.25
C TYR A 252 30.29 -2.17 -11.30
N THR A 253 29.69 -2.40 -12.46
CA THR A 253 28.22 -2.35 -12.63
C THR A 253 27.55 -3.72 -12.59
N LYS A 254 28.27 -4.83 -12.32
CA LYS A 254 27.68 -6.16 -12.25
C LYS A 254 27.57 -6.63 -10.81
N ALA A 255 26.35 -6.79 -10.33
CA ALA A 255 26.07 -7.34 -9.00
C ALA A 255 26.49 -8.81 -8.90
N THR A 256 27.19 -9.17 -7.83
CA THR A 256 27.73 -10.53 -7.61
C THR A 256 27.27 -11.18 -6.31
N GLY A 257 26.66 -10.42 -5.41
CA GLY A 257 26.21 -10.90 -4.11
C GLY A 257 25.90 -9.77 -3.15
N VAL A 258 25.89 -10.08 -1.88
CA VAL A 258 25.56 -9.13 -0.81
C VAL A 258 26.45 -9.31 0.40
N GLN A 259 26.67 -8.22 1.12
CA GLN A 259 27.19 -8.22 2.47
C GLN A 259 26.03 -8.08 3.43
N TYR A 260 25.98 -8.93 4.45
CA TYR A 260 24.92 -8.92 5.44
C TYR A 260 25.44 -9.15 6.85
N ARG A 261 24.66 -8.74 7.84
CA ARG A 261 24.92 -8.99 9.25
C ARG A 261 23.91 -9.97 9.82
N GLN A 262 24.44 -11.01 10.46
CA GLN A 262 23.67 -11.92 11.26
C GLN A 262 24.28 -11.96 12.67
N LYS A 263 23.49 -11.60 13.67
CA LYS A 263 23.98 -11.34 15.04
C LYS A 263 25.09 -10.26 15.00
N ASP A 264 26.30 -10.60 15.47
CA ASP A 264 27.45 -9.69 15.53
C ASP A 264 28.48 -9.93 14.40
N HIS A 265 28.14 -10.79 13.43
CA HIS A 265 29.06 -11.19 12.35
C HIS A 265 28.60 -10.61 11.01
N THR A 266 29.53 -9.96 10.33
CA THR A 266 29.36 -9.57 8.92
C THR A 266 29.82 -10.72 8.04
N GLU A 267 28.97 -11.11 7.11
CA GLU A 267 29.20 -12.21 6.18
C GLU A 267 28.94 -11.78 4.74
N VAL A 268 29.42 -12.55 3.79
CA VAL A 268 29.24 -12.34 2.35
C VAL A 268 28.70 -13.60 1.70
N VAL A 269 27.71 -13.42 0.84
CA VAL A 269 27.15 -14.49 0.00
C VAL A 269 27.07 -14.03 -1.45
N THR A 270 27.29 -14.97 -2.40
CA THR A 270 27.31 -14.67 -3.83
C THR A 270 26.14 -15.27 -4.59
N ALA A 271 25.66 -14.53 -5.60
CA ALA A 271 24.67 -14.96 -6.57
C ALA A 271 25.34 -15.28 -7.91
N SER A 272 24.97 -16.41 -8.53
CA SER A 272 25.44 -16.75 -9.88
C SER A 272 24.64 -16.08 -10.99
N LYS A 273 23.38 -15.73 -10.71
CA LYS A 273 22.45 -15.16 -11.66
C LYS A 273 22.06 -13.74 -11.29
N GLU A 274 21.38 -13.53 -10.15
CA GLU A 274 20.81 -12.23 -9.86
C GLU A 274 20.64 -11.97 -8.37
N VAL A 275 20.80 -10.69 -7.98
CA VAL A 275 20.37 -10.14 -6.69
C VAL A 275 19.06 -9.38 -6.91
N ILE A 276 18.06 -9.64 -6.06
CA ILE A 276 16.71 -9.09 -6.17
C ILE A 276 16.39 -8.33 -4.90
N LEU A 277 16.28 -7.00 -5.00
CA LEU A 277 15.83 -6.14 -3.92
C LEU A 277 14.31 -6.27 -3.76
N ALA A 278 13.87 -6.64 -2.58
CA ALA A 278 12.47 -6.75 -2.18
C ALA A 278 12.27 -6.22 -0.73
N ALA A 279 13.07 -5.22 -0.34
CA ALA A 279 13.12 -4.68 1.02
C ALA A 279 12.08 -3.58 1.31
N GLY A 280 11.20 -3.29 0.35
CA GLY A 280 10.10 -2.33 0.46
C GLY A 280 10.50 -0.88 0.17
N ALA A 281 9.49 0.01 0.15
CA ALA A 281 9.60 1.37 -0.34
C ALA A 281 10.65 2.24 0.36
N PHE A 282 11.08 1.89 1.57
CA PHE A 282 12.08 2.67 2.31
C PHE A 282 13.47 2.03 2.31
N GLN A 283 13.54 0.72 2.42
CA GLN A 283 14.83 0.05 2.54
C GLN A 283 15.47 -0.27 1.17
N SER A 284 14.66 -0.48 0.11
CA SER A 284 15.22 -0.75 -1.22
C SER A 284 15.99 0.44 -1.79
N PRO A 285 15.48 1.69 -1.80
CA PRO A 285 16.28 2.84 -2.22
C PRO A 285 17.49 3.06 -1.31
N LYS A 286 17.35 2.93 0.00
CA LYS A 286 18.47 3.03 0.96
C LYS A 286 19.58 2.03 0.65
N LEU A 287 19.23 0.77 0.34
CA LEU A 287 20.23 -0.25 -0.02
C LEU A 287 20.91 0.05 -1.35
N LEU A 288 20.22 0.62 -2.33
CA LEU A 288 20.84 1.09 -3.57
C LEU A 288 21.86 2.19 -3.28
N GLU A 289 21.49 3.21 -2.50
CA GLU A 289 22.39 4.31 -2.12
C GLU A 289 23.61 3.82 -1.33
N LEU A 290 23.41 2.98 -0.31
CA LEU A 290 24.53 2.37 0.45
C LEU A 290 25.44 1.49 -0.42
N SER A 291 24.95 1.06 -1.58
CA SER A 291 25.69 0.25 -2.55
C SER A 291 26.33 1.09 -3.67
N GLY A 292 26.27 2.42 -3.59
CA GLY A 292 26.83 3.32 -4.57
C GLY A 292 25.95 3.60 -5.80
N ILE A 293 24.63 3.33 -5.72
CA ILE A 293 23.66 3.59 -6.79
C ILE A 293 22.67 4.64 -6.30
N GLY A 294 22.72 5.86 -6.85
CA GLY A 294 21.85 6.96 -6.42
C GLY A 294 22.37 8.30 -6.96
N ASP A 295 21.88 9.40 -6.39
CA ASP A 295 22.38 10.74 -6.70
C ASP A 295 23.85 10.87 -6.29
N LYS A 296 24.70 11.17 -7.25
CA LYS A 296 26.15 11.24 -7.04
C LYS A 296 26.54 12.22 -5.92
N LEU A 297 25.92 13.38 -5.83
CA LEU A 297 26.26 14.39 -4.83
C LEU A 297 25.83 13.94 -3.42
N LEU A 298 24.72 13.22 -3.32
CA LEU A 298 24.28 12.61 -2.06
C LEU A 298 25.27 11.53 -1.61
N LEU A 299 25.68 10.63 -2.51
CA LEU A 299 26.63 9.55 -2.20
C LEU A 299 27.98 10.10 -1.74
N GLU A 300 28.54 11.07 -2.48
CA GLU A 300 29.81 11.73 -2.14
C GLU A 300 29.75 12.43 -0.77
N ARG A 301 28.59 13.02 -0.40
CA ARG A 301 28.37 13.65 0.92
C ARG A 301 28.58 12.67 2.07
N TYR A 302 28.21 11.41 1.89
CA TYR A 302 28.36 10.35 2.90
C TYR A 302 29.58 9.45 2.65
N SER A 303 30.53 9.89 1.80
CA SER A 303 31.77 9.15 1.48
C SER A 303 31.52 7.76 0.88
N ILE A 304 30.41 7.60 0.16
CA ILE A 304 30.07 6.40 -0.61
C ILE A 304 30.55 6.61 -2.04
N GLU A 305 31.38 5.68 -2.54
CA GLU A 305 31.88 5.71 -3.92
C GLU A 305 30.73 5.49 -4.91
N PRO A 306 30.46 6.45 -5.82
CA PRO A 306 29.40 6.30 -6.81
C PRO A 306 29.74 5.25 -7.87
N ILE A 307 28.95 4.18 -7.95
CA ILE A 307 29.02 3.15 -8.99
C ILE A 307 28.17 3.55 -10.19
N LYS A 308 26.95 4.02 -9.93
CA LYS A 308 26.03 4.52 -10.95
C LYS A 308 25.34 5.78 -10.44
N ASP A 309 25.52 6.87 -11.17
CA ASP A 309 24.72 8.07 -10.95
C ASP A 309 23.29 7.83 -11.46
N LEU A 310 22.34 7.73 -10.53
CA LEU A 310 20.93 7.42 -10.79
C LEU A 310 20.04 8.23 -9.84
N PRO A 311 19.87 9.53 -10.07
CA PRO A 311 19.21 10.46 -9.14
C PRO A 311 17.72 10.20 -8.93
N GLY A 312 17.12 9.25 -9.63
CA GLY A 312 15.76 8.79 -9.38
C GLY A 312 15.60 7.90 -8.14
N VAL A 313 16.72 7.36 -7.61
CA VAL A 313 16.69 6.51 -6.40
C VAL A 313 16.26 7.35 -5.20
N GLY A 314 15.29 6.84 -4.45
CA GLY A 314 14.72 7.51 -3.29
C GLY A 314 13.68 8.58 -3.60
N GLU A 315 13.55 9.00 -4.86
CA GLU A 315 12.61 10.01 -5.31
C GLU A 315 11.22 9.43 -5.63
N ASN A 316 10.23 10.31 -5.83
CA ASN A 316 8.87 9.93 -6.21
C ASN A 316 8.11 9.11 -5.16
N LEU A 317 8.47 9.22 -3.88
CA LEU A 317 7.69 8.61 -2.81
C LEU A 317 6.24 9.09 -2.88
N HIS A 318 5.31 8.16 -2.93
CA HIS A 318 3.89 8.44 -2.84
C HIS A 318 3.20 7.50 -1.85
N ASP A 319 2.08 7.97 -1.32
CA ASP A 319 1.27 7.28 -0.33
C ASP A 319 -0.17 7.76 -0.43
N HIS A 320 -1.11 6.99 0.09
CA HIS A 320 -2.49 7.41 0.25
C HIS A 320 -2.71 8.03 1.62
N LEU A 321 -3.38 9.18 1.64
CA LEU A 321 -3.85 9.81 2.86
C LEU A 321 -5.32 9.49 3.09
N ALA A 322 -5.70 9.18 4.32
CA ALA A 322 -7.09 8.99 4.70
C ALA A 322 -7.45 9.79 5.95
N CYS A 323 -8.70 10.21 5.98
CA CYS A 323 -9.30 10.82 7.15
C CYS A 323 -10.75 10.35 7.28
N GLY A 324 -11.26 10.27 8.50
CA GLY A 324 -12.61 9.78 8.74
C GLY A 324 -13.34 10.58 9.81
N ILE A 325 -14.65 10.36 9.86
CA ILE A 325 -15.54 10.84 10.90
C ILE A 325 -16.15 9.65 11.63
N ALA A 326 -16.01 9.60 12.95
CA ALA A 326 -16.59 8.54 13.77
C ALA A 326 -17.92 8.99 14.35
N GLN A 327 -18.98 8.17 14.19
CA GLN A 327 -20.35 8.41 14.58
C GLN A 327 -20.81 7.34 15.58
N GLU A 328 -21.63 7.70 16.55
CA GLU A 328 -22.25 6.71 17.44
C GLU A 328 -23.32 5.89 16.69
N PRO A 329 -23.30 4.54 16.77
CA PRO A 329 -24.31 3.68 16.18
C PRO A 329 -25.57 3.63 17.05
N GLU A 330 -26.71 3.26 16.44
CA GLU A 330 -27.98 3.07 17.14
C GLU A 330 -27.96 1.90 18.14
N VAL A 331 -27.29 0.77 17.80
CA VAL A 331 -27.25 -0.44 18.65
C VAL A 331 -25.89 -1.13 18.56
N LEU A 332 -25.17 -1.32 19.67
CA LEU A 332 -23.88 -2.08 19.68
C LEU A 332 -23.56 -2.90 20.94
N GLU A 333 -24.44 -3.00 21.93
CA GLU A 333 -24.12 -3.75 23.17
C GLU A 333 -23.94 -5.26 22.98
N LYS A 334 -24.50 -5.85 21.91
CA LYS A 334 -24.47 -7.30 21.67
C LYS A 334 -23.15 -7.79 21.05
N ALA A 335 -22.48 -6.96 20.25
CA ALA A 335 -21.31 -7.38 19.46
C ALA A 335 -20.04 -7.64 20.28
N MET A 336 -19.90 -7.04 21.45
CA MET A 336 -18.73 -7.23 22.32
C MET A 336 -18.72 -8.56 23.07
N LYS A 337 -19.90 -9.17 23.34
CA LYS A 337 -20.00 -10.45 24.05
C LYS A 337 -19.70 -11.67 23.19
N ASP A 338 -20.02 -11.63 21.90
CA ASP A 338 -19.91 -12.79 21.01
C ASP A 338 -18.45 -13.05 20.55
N CYS A 339 -17.56 -12.08 20.75
CA CYS A 339 -16.20 -12.06 20.22
C CYS A 339 -15.24 -13.02 20.90
N THR A 340 -15.40 -13.25 22.20
CA THR A 340 -14.37 -13.93 23.03
C THR A 340 -14.53 -15.45 23.05
N ILE A 341 -15.68 -16.02 22.72
CA ILE A 341 -15.98 -17.44 22.94
C ILE A 341 -16.13 -18.26 21.66
N GLU A 342 -16.65 -17.68 20.55
CA GLU A 342 -17.06 -18.48 19.41
C GLU A 342 -16.23 -18.26 18.11
N ARG A 343 -15.14 -17.49 18.13
CA ARG A 343 -14.40 -17.05 16.94
C ARG A 343 -15.32 -16.39 15.88
N LYS A 344 -16.41 -15.80 16.33
CA LYS A 344 -17.36 -14.99 15.57
C LYS A 344 -17.31 -13.57 16.10
N GLY A 345 -17.43 -12.57 15.23
CA GLY A 345 -17.53 -11.17 15.65
C GLY A 345 -16.29 -10.33 15.40
N LEU A 346 -16.15 -9.21 16.13
CA LEU A 346 -15.23 -8.11 15.84
C LEU A 346 -13.74 -8.49 15.79
N LEU A 347 -13.29 -9.47 16.58
CA LEU A 347 -11.85 -9.87 16.58
C LEU A 347 -11.45 -10.72 15.36
N THR A 348 -12.39 -11.13 14.54
CA THR A 348 -12.10 -11.87 13.30
C THR A 348 -11.81 -10.98 12.11
N SER A 349 -11.74 -9.66 12.30
CA SER A 349 -11.31 -8.69 11.28
C SER A 349 -10.79 -7.40 11.93
N MET A 350 -10.11 -6.57 11.14
CA MET A 350 -9.73 -5.20 11.52
C MET A 350 -10.88 -4.19 11.37
N GLY A 351 -12.09 -4.64 11.11
CA GLY A 351 -13.30 -3.81 11.10
C GLY A 351 -13.62 -3.11 9.78
N VAL A 352 -12.77 -3.15 8.76
CA VAL A 352 -13.08 -2.59 7.43
C VAL A 352 -14.02 -3.54 6.71
N ASN A 353 -15.21 -3.05 6.34
CA ASN A 353 -16.27 -3.89 5.79
C ASN A 353 -16.67 -3.56 4.36
N THR A 354 -16.57 -2.29 3.98
CA THR A 354 -17.10 -1.78 2.71
C THR A 354 -16.15 -0.78 2.07
N TYR A 355 -16.25 -0.68 0.75
CA TYR A 355 -15.59 0.32 -0.07
C TYR A 355 -16.55 0.96 -1.06
N ALA A 356 -16.23 2.17 -1.50
CA ALA A 356 -16.80 2.78 -2.68
C ALA A 356 -15.74 3.64 -3.37
N TYR A 357 -15.68 3.56 -4.68
CA TYR A 357 -14.82 4.39 -5.53
C TYR A 357 -15.68 5.43 -6.22
N LEU A 358 -15.45 6.71 -5.96
CA LEU A 358 -16.30 7.79 -6.45
C LEU A 358 -15.50 8.87 -7.17
N PRO A 359 -16.02 9.36 -8.31
CA PRO A 359 -15.46 10.52 -8.99
C PRO A 359 -15.76 11.81 -8.22
N LEU A 360 -14.83 12.76 -8.26
CA LEU A 360 -15.00 14.06 -7.62
C LEU A 360 -16.08 14.89 -8.34
N VAL A 361 -15.98 14.97 -9.67
CA VAL A 361 -16.74 15.94 -10.48
C VAL A 361 -18.25 15.73 -10.47
N GLU A 362 -18.74 14.51 -10.22
CA GLU A 362 -20.18 14.25 -10.12
C GLU A 362 -20.83 14.95 -8.91
N SER A 363 -20.10 15.07 -7.82
CA SER A 363 -20.60 15.67 -6.58
C SER A 363 -20.43 17.20 -6.52
N LEU A 364 -19.74 17.82 -7.50
CA LEU A 364 -19.43 19.23 -7.51
C LEU A 364 -20.50 20.09 -8.16
N SER A 365 -20.78 21.24 -7.56
CA SER A 365 -21.48 22.35 -8.22
C SER A 365 -20.64 22.93 -9.36
N GLU A 366 -21.27 23.64 -10.30
CA GLU A 366 -20.52 24.27 -11.41
C GLU A 366 -19.45 25.26 -10.94
N PRO A 367 -19.68 26.15 -9.94
CA PRO A 367 -18.63 27.00 -9.39
C PRO A 367 -17.45 26.21 -8.80
N ASP A 368 -17.72 25.06 -8.17
CA ASP A 368 -16.69 24.21 -7.61
C ASP A 368 -15.85 23.52 -8.70
N ARG A 369 -16.46 23.08 -9.79
CA ARG A 369 -15.75 22.53 -10.96
C ARG A 369 -14.81 23.56 -11.57
N GLU A 370 -15.26 24.80 -11.72
CA GLU A 370 -14.41 25.89 -12.21
C GLU A 370 -13.26 26.21 -11.24
N THR A 371 -13.48 26.09 -9.94
CA THR A 371 -12.43 26.25 -8.93
C THR A 371 -11.35 25.17 -9.11
N ILE A 372 -11.74 23.90 -9.26
CA ILE A 372 -10.79 22.80 -9.50
C ILE A 372 -10.01 23.01 -10.80
N LYS A 373 -10.70 23.35 -11.92
CA LYS A 373 -10.03 23.63 -13.20
C LYS A 373 -9.01 24.75 -13.08
N LYS A 374 -9.36 25.83 -12.38
CA LYS A 374 -8.45 26.96 -12.15
C LYS A 374 -7.22 26.55 -11.34
N LEU A 375 -7.39 25.79 -10.27
CA LEU A 375 -6.28 25.28 -9.46
C LEU A 375 -5.38 24.37 -10.30
N LEU A 376 -5.97 23.46 -11.09
CA LEU A 376 -5.23 22.60 -12.02
C LEU A 376 -4.40 23.43 -13.02
N ALA A 377 -4.96 24.46 -13.61
CA ALA A 377 -4.21 25.32 -14.54
C ALA A 377 -3.07 26.10 -13.86
N GLN A 378 -3.25 26.53 -12.60
CA GLN A 378 -2.25 27.29 -11.84
C GLN A 378 -1.07 26.47 -11.35
N HIS A 379 -1.27 25.18 -11.07
CA HIS A 379 -0.25 24.30 -10.47
C HIS A 379 0.39 23.33 -11.47
N ARG A 380 0.13 23.50 -12.77
CA ARG A 380 0.73 22.64 -13.81
C ARG A 380 2.25 22.76 -13.82
N PRO A 381 2.99 21.66 -13.60
CA PRO A 381 4.46 21.67 -13.67
C PRO A 381 4.95 22.06 -15.07
N SER A 382 6.11 22.73 -15.12
CA SER A 382 6.80 23.07 -16.37
C SER A 382 8.29 22.87 -16.18
N GLY A 383 9.00 22.44 -17.22
CA GLY A 383 10.44 22.22 -17.23
C GLY A 383 10.85 21.03 -18.09
N ASN A 384 12.16 20.85 -18.28
CA ASN A 384 12.74 19.84 -19.15
C ASN A 384 13.74 18.90 -18.43
N LEU A 385 13.92 19.06 -17.14
CA LEU A 385 14.72 18.11 -16.36
C LEU A 385 13.94 16.80 -16.12
N PRO A 386 14.60 15.64 -15.97
CA PRO A 386 13.93 14.36 -15.81
C PRO A 386 12.83 14.34 -14.73
N HIS A 387 13.10 14.94 -13.57
CA HIS A 387 12.11 15.04 -12.49
C HIS A 387 10.94 15.98 -12.82
N GLU A 388 11.16 17.05 -13.62
CA GLU A 388 10.11 17.97 -14.06
C GLU A 388 9.23 17.31 -15.13
N ILE A 389 9.83 16.58 -16.08
CA ILE A 389 9.12 15.79 -17.10
C ILE A 389 8.25 14.73 -16.40
N ARG A 390 8.81 14.03 -15.41
CA ARG A 390 8.07 13.07 -14.57
C ARG A 390 6.89 13.73 -13.87
N ALA A 391 7.12 14.85 -13.18
CA ALA A 391 6.07 15.59 -12.49
C ALA A 391 4.96 16.04 -13.45
N GLY A 392 5.30 16.54 -14.63
CA GLY A 392 4.35 16.92 -15.68
C GLY A 392 3.51 15.72 -16.16
N THR A 393 4.15 14.58 -16.40
CA THR A 393 3.45 13.36 -16.84
C THR A 393 2.45 12.85 -15.77
N TYR A 394 2.85 12.79 -14.51
CA TYR A 394 1.94 12.42 -13.43
C TYR A 394 0.81 13.41 -13.25
N TYR A 395 1.12 14.70 -13.37
CA TYR A 395 0.13 15.76 -13.27
C TYR A 395 -0.97 15.60 -14.32
N GLU A 396 -0.60 15.39 -15.58
CA GLU A 396 -1.55 15.20 -16.68
C GLU A 396 -2.45 13.97 -16.50
N LEU A 397 -1.90 12.88 -15.97
CA LEU A 397 -2.68 11.69 -15.64
C LEU A 397 -3.70 11.99 -14.53
N VAL A 398 -3.27 12.62 -13.43
CA VAL A 398 -4.15 12.95 -12.31
C VAL A 398 -5.21 13.99 -12.73
N GLU A 399 -4.83 15.02 -13.51
CA GLU A 399 -5.77 16.00 -14.06
C GLU A 399 -6.86 15.32 -14.91
N LYS A 400 -6.46 14.42 -15.82
CA LYS A 400 -7.40 13.66 -16.64
C LYS A 400 -8.38 12.85 -15.81
N MET A 401 -7.88 12.19 -14.74
CA MET A 401 -8.72 11.41 -13.84
C MET A 401 -9.67 12.29 -13.03
N LEU A 402 -9.18 13.39 -12.46
CA LEU A 402 -9.99 14.32 -11.65
C LEU A 402 -11.13 14.96 -12.45
N LEU A 403 -10.94 15.19 -13.74
CA LEU A 403 -11.94 15.82 -14.61
C LEU A 403 -12.88 14.81 -15.30
N ASN A 404 -12.60 13.50 -15.18
CA ASN A 404 -13.44 12.46 -15.78
C ASN A 404 -14.55 12.04 -14.80
N PRO A 405 -15.85 12.21 -15.14
CA PRO A 405 -16.94 11.81 -14.28
C PRO A 405 -17.09 10.29 -14.09
N LYS A 406 -16.39 9.48 -14.87
CA LYS A 406 -16.40 8.02 -14.77
C LYS A 406 -15.22 7.46 -13.98
N GLU A 407 -14.18 8.31 -13.72
CA GLU A 407 -13.00 7.89 -13.01
C GLU A 407 -13.08 8.30 -11.54
N PRO A 408 -12.91 7.38 -10.62
CA PRO A 408 -12.88 7.73 -9.21
C PRO A 408 -11.61 8.52 -8.89
N SER A 409 -11.70 9.40 -7.92
CA SER A 409 -10.58 10.17 -7.37
C SER A 409 -10.46 10.02 -5.86
N GLY A 410 -11.49 9.44 -5.22
CA GLY A 410 -11.51 9.11 -3.82
C GLY A 410 -12.08 7.73 -3.54
N ALA A 411 -11.50 7.04 -2.57
CA ALA A 411 -12.06 5.81 -2.04
C ALA A 411 -12.69 6.08 -0.67
N TYR A 412 -13.88 5.52 -0.48
CA TYR A 412 -14.63 5.62 0.76
C TYR A 412 -14.72 4.25 1.41
N LEU A 413 -14.71 4.24 2.73
CA LEU A 413 -14.77 3.00 3.49
C LEU A 413 -15.56 3.17 4.78
N SER A 414 -16.12 2.07 5.28
CA SER A 414 -16.69 2.03 6.61
C SER A 414 -15.93 1.05 7.51
N VAL A 415 -15.76 1.46 8.77
CA VAL A 415 -15.07 0.68 9.80
C VAL A 415 -15.95 0.57 11.02
N LEU A 416 -16.14 -0.65 11.53
CA LEU A 416 -16.75 -0.88 12.84
C LEU A 416 -15.70 -0.60 13.93
N GLY A 417 -15.63 0.65 14.35
CA GLY A 417 -14.66 1.14 15.32
C GLY A 417 -14.49 2.65 15.26
N GLN A 418 -13.78 3.21 16.22
CA GLN A 418 -13.44 4.62 16.22
C GLN A 418 -12.08 4.86 15.55
N GLN A 419 -12.02 5.83 14.66
CA GLN A 419 -10.75 6.40 14.26
C GLN A 419 -10.27 7.34 15.38
N THR A 420 -9.05 7.12 15.83
CA THR A 420 -8.39 8.00 16.78
C THR A 420 -7.49 8.94 15.99
N PRO A 421 -7.78 10.24 15.90
CA PRO A 421 -6.88 11.17 15.25
C PRO A 421 -5.53 11.18 15.97
N PRO A 422 -4.45 11.51 15.27
CA PRO A 422 -3.15 11.75 15.90
C PRO A 422 -3.27 12.80 16.99
N VAL A 423 -2.44 12.69 18.02
CA VAL A 423 -2.39 13.69 19.11
C VAL A 423 -1.83 14.98 18.52
N ASP A 424 -2.65 16.01 18.38
CA ASP A 424 -2.21 17.37 18.12
C ASP A 424 -2.27 18.14 19.44
N PRO A 425 -1.13 18.58 20.01
CA PRO A 425 -1.11 19.34 21.25
C PRO A 425 -1.88 20.67 21.19
N ALA A 426 -2.14 21.18 19.97
CA ALA A 426 -2.89 22.42 19.74
C ALA A 426 -4.38 22.19 19.46
N SER A 427 -4.85 20.93 19.47
CA SER A 427 -6.24 20.56 19.19
C SER A 427 -6.99 20.22 20.47
N ASP A 428 -8.23 20.72 20.57
CA ASP A 428 -9.18 20.30 21.62
C ASP A 428 -9.80 18.91 21.36
N SER A 429 -9.38 18.22 20.27
CA SER A 429 -9.85 16.88 19.93
C SER A 429 -9.39 15.85 20.97
N PRO A 430 -10.26 14.93 21.41
CA PRO A 430 -9.88 13.91 22.38
C PRO A 430 -8.72 13.06 21.88
N SER A 431 -7.61 13.09 22.59
CA SER A 431 -6.47 12.21 22.32
C SER A 431 -6.75 10.80 22.83
N GLY A 432 -6.58 9.80 21.98
CA GLY A 432 -6.79 8.40 22.35
C GLY A 432 -8.24 7.92 22.25
N PRO A 433 -8.51 6.64 22.56
CA PRO A 433 -9.84 6.07 22.51
C PRO A 433 -10.77 6.70 23.55
N VAL A 434 -11.99 7.07 23.12
CA VAL A 434 -13.05 7.50 24.04
C VAL A 434 -14.01 6.34 24.31
N PRO A 435 -14.67 6.28 25.50
CA PRO A 435 -15.68 5.27 25.78
C PRO A 435 -16.82 5.34 24.77
N GLY A 436 -17.33 4.19 24.39
CA GLY A 436 -18.45 4.05 23.46
C GLY A 436 -18.10 3.25 22.23
N SER A 437 -19.13 2.92 21.47
CA SER A 437 -19.02 2.24 20.17
C SER A 437 -19.13 3.25 19.06
N PHE A 438 -18.41 3.02 17.95
CA PHE A 438 -18.40 3.95 16.82
C PHE A 438 -18.43 3.20 15.49
N ILE A 439 -19.05 3.82 14.49
CA ILE A 439 -18.86 3.51 13.08
C ILE A 439 -18.07 4.67 12.48
N THR A 440 -16.91 4.41 11.95
CA THR A 440 -16.13 5.40 11.21
C THR A 440 -16.42 5.28 9.73
N ILE A 441 -16.71 6.41 9.10
CA ILE A 441 -16.77 6.56 7.65
C ILE A 441 -15.54 7.37 7.25
N GLY A 442 -14.72 6.84 6.35
CA GLY A 442 -13.49 7.48 5.91
C GLY A 442 -13.49 7.79 4.42
N ALA A 443 -12.74 8.82 4.06
CA ALA A 443 -12.38 9.14 2.69
C ALA A 443 -10.85 9.06 2.54
N MET A 444 -10.40 8.43 1.46
CA MET A 444 -9.00 8.30 1.07
C MET A 444 -8.77 9.08 -0.22
N LEU A 445 -7.74 9.92 -0.25
CA LEU A 445 -7.26 10.54 -1.48
C LEU A 445 -6.49 9.50 -2.29
N SER A 446 -7.07 9.05 -3.40
CA SER A 446 -6.56 7.89 -4.14
C SER A 446 -5.38 8.21 -5.07
N GLN A 447 -5.32 9.43 -5.60
CA GLN A 447 -4.23 9.82 -6.51
C GLN A 447 -3.71 11.22 -6.16
N PRO A 448 -2.88 11.34 -5.10
CA PRO A 448 -2.24 12.61 -4.78
C PRO A 448 -1.26 13.03 -5.88
N ILE A 449 -1.10 14.33 -6.09
CA ILE A 449 -0.07 14.92 -6.95
C ILE A 449 1.24 15.09 -6.19
N SER A 450 1.16 15.39 -4.89
CA SER A 450 2.33 15.53 -4.01
C SER A 450 3.23 14.31 -4.05
N ARG A 451 4.53 14.52 -4.11
CA ARG A 451 5.57 13.48 -4.08
C ARG A 451 6.62 13.83 -3.06
N GLY A 452 7.14 12.79 -2.44
CA GLY A 452 8.18 12.86 -1.44
C GLY A 452 9.45 12.12 -1.83
N SER A 453 10.31 11.88 -0.84
CA SER A 453 11.58 11.19 -1.01
C SER A 453 11.97 10.34 0.20
N VAL A 454 12.90 9.42 -0.03
CA VAL A 454 13.51 8.56 0.98
C VAL A 454 14.99 8.44 0.68
N HIS A 455 15.84 8.96 1.54
CA HIS A 455 17.29 8.95 1.32
C HIS A 455 18.05 8.51 2.57
N ILE A 456 19.30 8.09 2.38
CA ILE A 456 20.22 7.86 3.49
C ILE A 456 20.51 9.17 4.26
N GLY A 457 20.64 9.06 5.58
CA GLY A 457 21.13 10.13 6.46
C GLY A 457 22.59 9.93 6.89
N SER A 458 23.21 8.80 6.53
CA SER A 458 24.58 8.41 6.81
C SER A 458 24.97 7.17 6.00
N ASP A 459 26.24 6.79 6.05
CA ASP A 459 26.77 5.53 5.51
C ASP A 459 26.49 4.30 6.41
N ASN A 460 25.87 4.52 7.57
CA ASN A 460 25.55 3.43 8.51
C ASN A 460 24.31 2.64 8.03
N PRO A 461 24.44 1.34 7.68
CA PRO A 461 23.33 0.53 7.19
C PRO A 461 22.22 0.27 8.23
N PHE A 462 22.48 0.52 9.52
CA PHE A 462 21.52 0.35 10.61
C PHE A 462 20.76 1.64 10.95
N ALA A 463 21.20 2.80 10.43
CA ALA A 463 20.46 4.04 10.62
C ALA A 463 19.15 4.02 9.82
N ALA A 464 18.09 4.62 10.37
CA ALA A 464 16.87 4.84 9.64
C ALA A 464 17.10 5.80 8.45
N PRO A 465 16.41 5.60 7.31
CA PRO A 465 16.46 6.58 6.24
C PRO A 465 15.72 7.86 6.64
N ILE A 466 16.05 8.96 5.98
CA ILE A 466 15.29 10.21 6.05
C ILE A 466 14.06 10.05 5.16
N ILE A 467 12.87 10.15 5.73
CA ILE A 467 11.60 9.94 5.03
C ILE A 467 10.81 11.24 5.01
N ASN A 468 10.63 11.81 3.84
CA ASN A 468 9.79 12.99 3.64
C ASN A 468 8.68 12.70 2.62
N PRO A 469 7.47 12.34 3.06
CA PRO A 469 6.35 12.14 2.15
C PRO A 469 5.86 13.41 1.46
N ASN A 470 6.20 14.59 1.98
CA ASN A 470 5.84 15.89 1.43
C ASN A 470 4.32 16.05 1.20
N TYR A 471 3.51 15.54 2.13
CA TYR A 471 2.05 15.52 2.05
C TYR A 471 1.46 16.91 1.85
N TYR A 472 0.46 17.02 0.97
CA TYR A 472 -0.21 18.28 0.61
C TYR A 472 0.72 19.40 0.16
N SER A 473 1.90 19.09 -0.38
CA SER A 473 2.78 20.07 -1.00
C SER A 473 2.13 20.71 -2.24
N ASN A 474 1.25 19.98 -2.91
CA ASN A 474 0.36 20.51 -3.94
C ASN A 474 -1.01 20.81 -3.34
N GLU A 475 -1.47 22.04 -3.50
CA GLU A 475 -2.75 22.53 -2.92
C GLU A 475 -3.98 21.78 -3.47
N ILE A 476 -3.87 21.19 -4.66
CA ILE A 476 -4.95 20.39 -5.27
C ILE A 476 -5.27 19.18 -4.40
N ASP A 477 -4.28 18.54 -3.79
CA ASP A 477 -4.48 17.33 -2.99
C ASP A 477 -5.38 17.60 -1.77
N ILE A 478 -5.13 18.67 -1.02
CA ILE A 478 -5.96 19.00 0.13
C ILE A 478 -7.33 19.55 -0.29
N GLU A 479 -7.42 20.23 -1.43
CA GLU A 479 -8.70 20.71 -1.99
C GLU A 479 -9.59 19.53 -2.38
N VAL A 480 -9.04 18.56 -3.13
CA VAL A 480 -9.76 17.35 -3.55
C VAL A 480 -10.16 16.51 -2.34
N HIS A 481 -9.24 16.30 -1.41
CA HIS A 481 -9.51 15.51 -0.20
C HIS A 481 -10.59 16.17 0.67
N ALA A 482 -10.55 17.50 0.84
CA ALA A 482 -11.56 18.25 1.61
C ALA A 482 -12.97 18.08 1.02
N ARG A 483 -13.11 18.07 -0.30
CA ARG A 483 -14.38 17.83 -0.97
C ARG A 483 -14.89 16.40 -0.78
N HIS A 484 -13.99 15.41 -0.83
CA HIS A 484 -14.35 14.03 -0.46
C HIS A 484 -14.76 13.91 1.02
N MET A 485 -14.12 14.65 1.93
CA MET A 485 -14.51 14.69 3.34
C MET A 485 -15.93 15.25 3.55
N LEU A 486 -16.31 16.30 2.82
CA LEU A 486 -17.68 16.85 2.89
C LEU A 486 -18.73 15.81 2.44
N TYR A 487 -18.41 14.93 1.52
CA TYR A 487 -19.32 13.88 1.06
C TYR A 487 -19.61 12.81 2.14
N LEU A 488 -18.75 12.68 3.17
CA LEU A 488 -18.99 11.76 4.29
C LEU A 488 -20.29 12.12 5.04
N ASP A 489 -20.65 13.39 5.12
CA ASP A 489 -21.90 13.84 5.69
C ASP A 489 -23.12 13.41 4.85
N VAL A 490 -22.97 13.40 3.53
CA VAL A 490 -24.00 12.90 2.62
C VAL A 490 -24.23 11.41 2.87
N ILE A 491 -23.15 10.62 3.02
CA ILE A 491 -23.22 9.19 3.36
C ILE A 491 -23.92 9.01 4.72
N ALA A 492 -23.45 9.70 5.76
CA ALA A 492 -23.98 9.56 7.13
C ALA A 492 -25.48 9.91 7.25
N LYS A 493 -25.99 10.79 6.39
CA LYS A 493 -27.40 11.22 6.36
C LYS A 493 -28.27 10.45 5.38
N SER A 494 -27.70 9.54 4.58
CA SER A 494 -28.43 8.82 3.53
C SER A 494 -28.97 7.47 4.00
N PRO A 495 -30.31 7.23 3.91
CA PRO A 495 -30.85 5.90 4.19
C PRO A 495 -30.46 4.89 3.09
N PRO A 496 -30.40 3.58 3.42
CA PRO A 496 -30.62 3.02 4.75
C PRO A 496 -29.41 3.09 5.70
N PHE A 497 -28.24 3.58 5.24
CA PHE A 497 -27.05 3.64 6.07
C PHE A 497 -27.23 4.52 7.31
N SER A 498 -27.90 5.66 7.16
CA SER A 498 -28.21 6.57 8.28
C SER A 498 -29.02 5.92 9.41
N ASN A 499 -29.76 4.86 9.12
CA ASN A 499 -30.56 4.13 10.13
C ASN A 499 -29.68 3.32 11.10
N LEU A 500 -28.39 3.15 10.79
CA LEU A 500 -27.40 2.53 11.68
C LEU A 500 -26.79 3.50 12.67
N LEU A 501 -27.05 4.80 12.51
CA LEU A 501 -26.43 5.87 13.28
C LEU A 501 -27.45 6.56 14.18
N LYS A 502 -27.04 6.98 15.38
CA LYS A 502 -27.89 7.79 16.28
C LYS A 502 -28.34 9.08 15.59
N GLN A 503 -29.59 9.45 15.83
CA GLN A 503 -30.18 10.68 15.35
C GLN A 503 -30.59 11.58 16.51
N PRO A 504 -30.23 12.88 16.52
CA PRO A 504 -29.29 13.54 15.58
C PRO A 504 -27.90 12.91 15.63
N LEU A 505 -27.11 13.04 14.55
CA LEU A 505 -25.76 12.48 14.45
C LEU A 505 -24.89 12.91 15.64
N VAL A 506 -24.34 11.95 16.36
CA VAL A 506 -23.42 12.16 17.47
C VAL A 506 -22.01 11.81 17.03
N ARG A 507 -21.17 12.83 16.89
CA ARG A 507 -19.79 12.68 16.44
C ARG A 507 -18.85 12.47 17.61
N ARG A 508 -17.87 11.58 17.44
CA ARG A 508 -16.78 11.40 18.41
C ARG A 508 -15.99 12.70 18.63
N ASP A 509 -15.68 13.38 17.53
CA ASP A 509 -14.90 14.61 17.52
C ASP A 509 -15.75 15.78 17.01
N PRO A 510 -16.03 16.80 17.83
CA PRO A 510 -16.77 17.99 17.40
C PRO A 510 -16.12 18.72 16.22
N ALA A 511 -14.77 18.70 16.11
CA ALA A 511 -14.04 19.32 15.01
C ALA A 511 -14.34 18.68 13.65
N SER A 512 -14.85 17.44 13.64
CA SER A 512 -15.30 16.74 12.44
C SER A 512 -16.66 17.22 11.90
N ASN A 513 -17.26 18.23 12.49
CA ASN A 513 -18.46 18.89 11.96
C ASN A 513 -18.10 19.84 10.80
N LEU A 514 -17.95 19.27 9.60
CA LEU A 514 -17.45 19.96 8.42
C LEU A 514 -18.60 20.71 7.72
N THR A 515 -18.53 22.02 7.67
CA THR A 515 -19.57 22.89 7.08
C THR A 515 -19.23 23.33 5.66
N ASP A 516 -17.94 23.41 5.33
CA ASP A 516 -17.41 23.91 4.07
C ASP A 516 -16.00 23.37 3.81
N VAL A 517 -15.44 23.66 2.63
CA VAL A 517 -14.11 23.20 2.21
C VAL A 517 -13.01 23.68 3.16
N GLU A 518 -13.10 24.89 3.70
CA GLU A 518 -12.06 25.43 4.58
C GLU A 518 -12.07 24.77 5.97
N THR A 519 -13.24 24.44 6.50
CA THR A 519 -13.37 23.64 7.73
C THR A 519 -12.82 22.22 7.52
N ALA A 520 -13.10 21.61 6.37
CA ALA A 520 -12.56 20.30 6.01
C ALA A 520 -11.03 20.32 5.85
N LYS A 521 -10.45 21.35 5.21
CA LYS A 521 -8.99 21.52 5.10
C LYS A 521 -8.33 21.67 6.47
N ARG A 522 -8.93 22.46 7.39
CA ARG A 522 -8.41 22.58 8.77
C ARG A 522 -8.42 21.24 9.49
N TYR A 523 -9.52 20.51 9.40
CA TYR A 523 -9.64 19.18 10.01
C TYR A 523 -8.63 18.19 9.42
N LEU A 524 -8.44 18.18 8.10
CA LEU A 524 -7.45 17.34 7.45
C LEU A 524 -6.02 17.59 7.95
N ARG A 525 -5.61 18.87 8.10
CA ARG A 525 -4.25 19.17 8.58
C ARG A 525 -3.95 18.61 9.97
N THR A 526 -4.96 18.48 10.82
CA THR A 526 -4.80 17.96 12.19
C THR A 526 -5.07 16.46 12.30
N SER A 527 -5.94 15.89 11.44
CA SER A 527 -6.52 14.56 11.66
C SER A 527 -6.19 13.54 10.60
N VAL A 528 -5.65 13.95 9.43
CA VAL A 528 -5.28 13.01 8.37
C VAL A 528 -4.16 12.07 8.81
N THR A 529 -4.23 10.83 8.34
CA THR A 529 -3.20 9.79 8.59
C THR A 529 -2.75 9.18 7.27
N SER A 530 -1.53 8.65 7.28
CA SER A 530 -1.05 7.75 6.23
C SER A 530 -1.87 6.45 6.24
N MET A 531 -2.11 5.90 5.06
CA MET A 531 -2.61 4.53 4.88
C MET A 531 -1.48 3.50 4.80
N GLU A 532 -0.23 3.99 4.88
CA GLU A 532 0.99 3.17 4.81
C GLU A 532 1.11 2.41 3.48
N HIS A 533 0.62 3.04 2.41
CA HIS A 533 0.66 2.55 1.03
C HIS A 533 1.87 3.12 0.26
N PHE A 534 3.04 3.09 0.88
CA PHE A 534 4.26 3.68 0.33
C PHE A 534 4.76 2.94 -0.90
N GLY A 535 5.10 3.71 -1.95
CA GLY A 535 5.63 3.18 -3.19
C GLY A 535 6.42 4.22 -3.99
N GLY A 536 6.98 3.79 -5.12
CA GLY A 536 7.54 4.65 -6.16
C GLY A 536 8.99 5.10 -5.98
N THR A 537 9.66 4.76 -4.90
CA THR A 537 11.01 5.25 -4.56
C THR A 537 12.15 4.61 -5.38
N CYS A 538 11.84 3.56 -6.15
CA CYS A 538 12.71 2.98 -7.19
C CYS A 538 11.88 2.81 -8.48
N ALA A 539 11.16 3.84 -8.90
CA ALA A 539 10.09 3.77 -9.88
C ALA A 539 10.47 3.08 -11.19
N MET A 540 9.60 2.18 -11.64
CA MET A 540 9.63 1.60 -12.99
C MET A 540 9.13 2.65 -13.98
N LEU A 541 10.07 3.35 -14.61
CA LEU A 541 9.84 4.42 -15.60
C LEU A 541 10.97 4.41 -16.62
N PRO A 542 10.80 5.01 -17.79
CA PRO A 542 11.92 5.33 -18.68
C PRO A 542 13.01 6.15 -17.95
N GLU A 543 14.29 5.87 -18.24
CA GLU A 543 15.43 6.51 -17.54
C GLU A 543 15.40 8.03 -17.71
N GLU A 544 15.01 8.53 -18.90
CA GLU A 544 14.86 9.96 -19.22
C GLU A 544 13.75 10.66 -18.42
N LYS A 545 12.86 9.90 -17.79
CA LYS A 545 11.83 10.41 -16.86
C LYS A 545 12.26 10.24 -15.39
N GLY A 546 13.51 9.94 -15.14
CA GLY A 546 14.04 9.69 -13.79
C GLY A 546 13.65 8.32 -13.23
N GLY A 547 13.44 7.31 -14.11
CA GLY A 547 13.23 5.93 -13.70
C GLY A 547 14.46 5.30 -13.06
N VAL A 548 14.25 4.38 -12.14
CA VAL A 548 15.29 3.59 -11.48
C VAL A 548 15.41 2.20 -12.09
N VAL A 549 14.27 1.62 -12.48
CA VAL A 549 14.22 0.32 -13.14
C VAL A 549 13.42 0.40 -14.44
N ASN A 550 13.78 -0.46 -15.39
CA ASN A 550 13.05 -0.58 -16.66
C ASN A 550 11.78 -1.47 -16.51
N ALA A 551 11.02 -1.65 -17.59
CA ALA A 551 9.83 -2.50 -17.61
C ALA A 551 10.07 -3.98 -17.29
N LYS A 552 11.34 -4.44 -17.26
CA LYS A 552 11.74 -5.76 -16.74
C LYS A 552 12.23 -5.70 -15.28
N LEU A 553 12.07 -4.56 -14.61
CA LEU A 553 12.46 -4.30 -13.23
C LEU A 553 13.98 -4.32 -12.98
N LYS A 554 14.80 -4.30 -14.03
CA LYS A 554 16.26 -4.23 -13.94
C LYS A 554 16.69 -2.79 -13.64
N VAL A 555 17.61 -2.62 -12.70
CA VAL A 555 18.21 -1.32 -12.35
C VAL A 555 19.00 -0.79 -13.55
N TYR A 556 18.76 0.45 -13.95
CA TYR A 556 19.45 1.04 -15.09
C TYR A 556 20.95 1.10 -14.92
N GLY A 557 21.68 0.68 -15.95
CA GLY A 557 23.14 0.67 -15.97
C GLY A 557 23.79 -0.32 -15.02
N VAL A 558 23.03 -1.28 -14.46
CA VAL A 558 23.54 -2.30 -13.55
C VAL A 558 23.09 -3.68 -14.01
N ASP A 559 24.02 -4.61 -14.13
CA ASP A 559 23.75 -5.99 -14.47
C ASP A 559 23.43 -6.83 -13.23
N ASN A 560 22.57 -7.84 -13.39
CA ASN A 560 22.23 -8.82 -12.35
C ASN A 560 21.60 -8.22 -11.08
N LEU A 561 20.91 -7.08 -11.20
CA LEU A 561 20.22 -6.41 -10.10
C LEU A 561 18.81 -5.98 -10.52
N ARG A 562 17.81 -6.38 -9.74
CA ARG A 562 16.42 -5.93 -9.89
C ARG A 562 15.85 -5.39 -8.60
N VAL A 563 14.77 -4.61 -8.73
CA VAL A 563 13.92 -4.20 -7.61
C VAL A 563 12.52 -4.76 -7.83
N VAL A 564 12.06 -5.57 -6.88
CA VAL A 564 10.75 -6.24 -6.97
C VAL A 564 9.98 -6.05 -5.67
N ASP A 565 9.49 -4.86 -5.45
CA ASP A 565 8.59 -4.51 -4.33
C ASP A 565 7.83 -3.22 -4.65
N ALA A 566 7.13 -2.66 -3.66
CA ALA A 566 6.34 -1.45 -3.83
C ALA A 566 7.17 -0.22 -4.26
N SER A 567 8.49 -0.20 -4.00
CA SER A 567 9.36 0.90 -4.45
C SER A 567 9.41 1.03 -5.97
N ALA A 568 9.26 -0.09 -6.69
CA ALA A 568 9.28 -0.12 -8.15
C ALA A 568 7.92 0.21 -8.80
N ILE A 569 6.82 0.22 -8.05
CA ILE A 569 5.50 0.59 -8.56
C ILE A 569 5.52 2.06 -9.02
N PRO A 570 5.27 2.35 -10.30
CA PRO A 570 5.46 3.71 -10.83
C PRO A 570 4.41 4.70 -10.32
N LEU A 571 3.18 4.21 -10.11
CA LEU A 571 2.06 4.95 -9.56
C LEU A 571 1.20 3.99 -8.74
N ASN A 572 0.89 4.33 -7.49
CA ASN A 572 0.04 3.49 -6.65
C ASN A 572 -1.31 3.21 -7.30
N SER A 573 -1.77 2.00 -7.17
CA SER A 573 -3.14 1.63 -7.54
C SER A 573 -4.15 2.36 -6.65
N PHE A 574 -5.39 2.50 -7.11
CA PHE A 574 -6.42 3.35 -6.51
C PHE A 574 -6.73 3.09 -5.03
N ALA A 575 -6.47 1.87 -4.56
CA ALA A 575 -6.85 1.43 -3.21
C ALA A 575 -5.66 0.81 -2.45
N ASN A 576 -5.98 0.00 -1.43
CA ASN A 576 -4.97 -0.67 -0.61
C ASN A 576 -3.99 -1.46 -1.46
N LEU A 577 -2.71 -1.21 -1.26
CA LEU A 577 -1.64 -1.65 -2.14
C LEU A 577 -1.36 -3.16 -2.08
N GLN A 578 -1.84 -3.86 -1.04
CA GLN A 578 -1.50 -5.28 -0.80
C GLN A 578 -1.78 -6.17 -2.01
N SER A 579 -2.97 -6.12 -2.58
CA SER A 579 -3.35 -6.94 -3.74
C SER A 579 -2.46 -6.67 -4.94
N THR A 580 -2.12 -5.40 -5.17
CA THR A 580 -1.26 -4.94 -6.25
C THR A 580 0.17 -5.45 -6.09
N VAL A 581 0.73 -5.41 -4.87
CA VAL A 581 2.10 -5.89 -4.61
C VAL A 581 2.22 -7.40 -4.87
N TYR A 582 1.21 -8.18 -4.50
CA TYR A 582 1.21 -9.61 -4.82
C TYR A 582 1.17 -9.87 -6.33
N ALA A 583 0.27 -9.22 -7.05
CA ALA A 583 0.16 -9.38 -8.51
C ALA A 583 1.42 -8.88 -9.24
N PHE A 584 2.00 -7.77 -8.79
CA PHE A 584 3.26 -7.22 -9.28
C PHE A 584 4.40 -8.23 -9.12
N ALA A 585 4.52 -8.85 -7.95
CA ALA A 585 5.57 -9.83 -7.66
C ALA A 585 5.40 -11.14 -8.44
N GLU A 586 4.16 -11.61 -8.67
CA GLU A 586 3.87 -12.75 -9.54
C GLU A 586 4.33 -12.49 -10.99
N ARG A 587 4.02 -11.29 -11.52
CA ARG A 587 4.49 -10.90 -12.85
C ARG A 587 6.02 -10.80 -12.89
N ALA A 588 6.62 -10.18 -11.88
CA ALA A 588 8.07 -10.05 -11.78
C ALA A 588 8.78 -11.41 -11.80
N ALA A 589 8.24 -12.38 -11.08
CA ALA A 589 8.77 -13.74 -11.07
C ALA A 589 8.73 -14.39 -12.47
N ASP A 590 7.65 -14.20 -13.23
CA ASP A 590 7.55 -14.70 -14.59
C ASP A 590 8.54 -14.00 -15.53
N LEU A 591 8.74 -12.69 -15.40
CA LEU A 591 9.76 -11.94 -16.16
C LEU A 591 11.19 -12.44 -15.86
N ILE A 592 11.49 -12.74 -14.59
CA ILE A 592 12.79 -13.33 -14.21
C ILE A 592 12.95 -14.72 -14.83
N LYS A 593 11.93 -15.58 -14.71
CA LYS A 593 11.94 -16.91 -15.32
C LYS A 593 12.19 -16.84 -16.83
N GLN A 594 11.50 -15.96 -17.53
CA GLN A 594 11.68 -15.75 -18.97
C GLN A 594 13.13 -15.35 -19.33
N ASP A 595 13.73 -14.41 -18.60
CA ASP A 595 15.09 -13.95 -18.86
C ASP A 595 16.15 -15.07 -18.68
N TYR A 596 15.87 -16.07 -17.85
CA TYR A 596 16.77 -17.21 -17.59
C TYR A 596 16.33 -18.53 -18.24
N GLY A 597 15.28 -18.50 -19.08
CA GLY A 597 14.75 -19.70 -19.73
C GLY A 597 14.22 -20.77 -18.77
N LEU A 598 13.75 -20.35 -17.59
CA LEU A 598 13.13 -21.24 -16.61
C LEU A 598 11.67 -21.48 -16.99
N CYS A 599 11.18 -22.71 -16.87
CA CYS A 599 9.79 -23.02 -17.19
C CYS A 599 8.84 -22.28 -16.24
N SER A 600 7.84 -21.61 -16.79
CA SER A 600 6.62 -21.24 -16.05
C SER A 600 5.73 -22.49 -16.00
N LEU A 601 5.50 -23.04 -14.82
CA LEU A 601 4.57 -24.15 -14.59
C LEU A 601 3.12 -23.70 -14.76
#